data_5dea997e41c77acbc70c9c4876eceb45
#
_entry.id   5dea997e41c77acbc70c9c4876eceb45
#
_cell.length_a   1.000
_cell.length_b   1.000
_cell.length_c   1.000
_cell.angle_alpha   90.00
_cell.angle_beta   90.00
_cell.angle_gamma   90.00
#
_symmetry.space_group_name_H-M   'P 1'
#
loop_
_entity.id
_entity.type
_entity.pdbx_description
1 polymer ?
#
loop_
_entity_poly.entity_id
_entity_poly.type
_entity_poly.pdbx_seq_one_letter_code
_entity_poly.pdbx_strand_id
1 'polypeptide(L)'
;MSSQKPSVLIIGAGTFGLSAAYHLTRAGYKSITILEKGTSVPSELSAGNDVNKIIRAEYEDPFYTDLALQAMKEWTNNPTFSPHYHQTGYLLANSAAAPEKTKKTLAKSLESIKTHPAWAGRIDAIESREDISKAAPALDGPMEGWKGYFNRFAGYAHAANALKSTYDYVKSQGVEIHTGDEVVAFEYDGDRCVGARTASGKQFTADKTIITVGASLGNVLTSVGRQVTAKAWSVLHIQLQPEEAEKLKGIPVTYARDLGFYFEPEPGTGILKFSPSGGGYTNYSPTTGLSVPPIDNNFVSESDEQKIRQLLRETLPSLAERPFINKHICWCADTADSDYVIDAVPGKKDLFLATGDSGHGFKMLPVVGEWIKTLIEKGEQSIPRWKWKEGSDAGNNVSWRAGEVLDLKDVGYTSKL
;
A
#
# COMPACT_ATOMS: atom_id res chain seq x y z
N MET A 1 -15.52 -28.13 -27.01
CA MET A 1 -15.95 -28.13 -25.59
C MET A 1 -15.10 -27.09 -24.89
N SER A 2 -15.66 -26.04 -24.36
CA SER A 2 -14.91 -25.08 -23.53
C SER A 2 -14.45 -25.82 -22.28
N SER A 3 -13.14 -26.04 -22.11
CA SER A 3 -12.61 -26.62 -20.88
C SER A 3 -13.02 -25.70 -19.72
N GLN A 4 -13.64 -26.26 -18.71
CA GLN A 4 -14.00 -25.53 -17.48
C GLN A 4 -12.72 -24.93 -16.89
N LYS A 5 -12.73 -23.64 -16.55
CA LYS A 5 -11.59 -22.99 -15.89
C LYS A 5 -11.35 -23.61 -14.52
N PRO A 6 -10.09 -23.72 -14.06
CA PRO A 6 -9.75 -24.31 -12.78
C PRO A 6 -10.37 -23.54 -11.62
N SER A 7 -10.60 -24.24 -10.51
CA SER A 7 -10.95 -23.61 -9.22
C SER A 7 -9.74 -22.89 -8.64
N VAL A 8 -9.98 -21.73 -7.99
CA VAL A 8 -8.91 -20.90 -7.40
C VAL A 8 -9.22 -20.60 -5.94
N LEU A 9 -8.26 -20.90 -5.07
CA LEU A 9 -8.26 -20.53 -3.67
C LEU A 9 -7.32 -19.34 -3.45
N ILE A 10 -7.83 -18.25 -2.90
CA ILE A 10 -7.08 -17.03 -2.62
C ILE A 10 -6.94 -16.88 -1.09
N ILE A 11 -5.71 -16.76 -0.59
CA ILE A 11 -5.45 -16.58 0.83
C ILE A 11 -5.16 -15.11 1.10
N GLY A 12 -6.10 -14.43 1.76
CA GLY A 12 -6.08 -13.00 2.06
C GLY A 12 -6.99 -12.16 1.17
N ALA A 13 -7.90 -11.40 1.77
CA ALA A 13 -8.83 -10.47 1.11
C ALA A 13 -8.31 -9.01 1.11
N GLY A 14 -6.99 -8.83 1.06
CA GLY A 14 -6.35 -7.52 0.91
C GLY A 14 -6.35 -7.02 -0.53
N THR A 15 -5.53 -6.00 -0.79
CA THR A 15 -5.42 -5.34 -2.12
C THR A 15 -5.18 -6.33 -3.26
N PHE A 16 -4.20 -7.22 -3.11
CA PHE A 16 -3.82 -8.15 -4.18
C PHE A 16 -4.84 -9.28 -4.32
N GLY A 17 -5.38 -9.80 -3.21
CA GLY A 17 -6.36 -10.88 -3.25
C GLY A 17 -7.70 -10.46 -3.87
N LEU A 18 -8.22 -9.30 -3.46
CA LEU A 18 -9.46 -8.77 -4.05
C LEU A 18 -9.27 -8.41 -5.52
N SER A 19 -8.12 -7.82 -5.88
CA SER A 19 -7.80 -7.53 -7.28
C SER A 19 -7.69 -8.82 -8.12
N ALA A 20 -7.05 -9.87 -7.58
CA ALA A 20 -6.98 -11.17 -8.24
C ALA A 20 -8.38 -11.73 -8.51
N ALA A 21 -9.25 -11.77 -7.49
CA ALA A 21 -10.63 -12.22 -7.64
C ALA A 21 -11.41 -11.38 -8.66
N TYR A 22 -11.23 -10.05 -8.63
CA TYR A 22 -11.86 -9.12 -9.59
C TYR A 22 -11.50 -9.46 -11.03
N HIS A 23 -10.23 -9.68 -11.34
CA HIS A 23 -9.79 -9.99 -12.70
C HIS A 23 -10.11 -11.44 -13.11
N LEU A 24 -10.05 -12.40 -12.19
CA LEU A 24 -10.45 -13.78 -12.44
C LEU A 24 -11.95 -13.90 -12.76
N THR A 25 -12.83 -13.22 -12.03
CA THR A 25 -14.27 -13.21 -12.32
C THR A 25 -14.57 -12.62 -13.71
N ARG A 26 -13.91 -11.51 -14.05
CA ARG A 26 -14.02 -10.88 -15.37
C ARG A 26 -13.48 -11.77 -16.51
N ALA A 27 -12.51 -12.63 -16.21
CA ALA A 27 -11.99 -13.63 -17.13
C ALA A 27 -12.86 -14.90 -17.20
N GLY A 28 -13.98 -14.95 -16.49
CA GLY A 28 -14.96 -16.04 -16.57
C GLY A 28 -14.66 -17.23 -15.64
N TYR A 29 -13.78 -17.09 -14.64
CA TYR A 29 -13.64 -18.08 -13.57
C TYR A 29 -14.91 -18.11 -12.73
N LYS A 30 -15.41 -19.30 -12.40
CA LYS A 30 -16.68 -19.50 -11.68
C LYS A 30 -16.50 -20.08 -10.28
N SER A 31 -15.39 -20.77 -10.04
CA SER A 31 -15.08 -21.38 -8.74
C SER A 31 -13.89 -20.63 -8.12
N ILE A 32 -14.19 -19.59 -7.35
CA ILE A 32 -13.20 -18.77 -6.64
C ILE A 32 -13.62 -18.71 -5.18
N THR A 33 -12.70 -19.07 -4.28
CA THR A 33 -12.88 -18.97 -2.84
C THR A 33 -11.78 -18.08 -2.25
N ILE A 34 -12.15 -17.16 -1.36
CA ILE A 34 -11.21 -16.31 -0.62
C ILE A 34 -11.29 -16.66 0.86
N LEU A 35 -10.15 -16.87 1.50
CA LEU A 35 -10.03 -17.03 2.95
C LEU A 35 -9.36 -15.78 3.54
N GLU A 36 -10.03 -15.16 4.51
CA GLU A 36 -9.52 -13.98 5.23
C GLU A 36 -9.51 -14.26 6.73
N LYS A 37 -8.37 -14.00 7.40
CA LYS A 37 -8.26 -14.20 8.84
C LYS A 37 -9.03 -13.18 9.66
N GLY A 38 -9.17 -11.95 9.15
CA GLY A 38 -9.99 -10.91 9.76
C GLY A 38 -11.47 -11.25 9.69
N THR A 39 -12.25 -10.66 10.59
CA THR A 39 -13.70 -10.92 10.71
C THR A 39 -14.54 -10.11 9.72
N SER A 40 -13.91 -9.19 8.99
CA SER A 40 -14.55 -8.32 7.98
C SER A 40 -13.68 -8.13 6.75
N VAL A 41 -14.26 -7.58 5.68
CA VAL A 41 -13.52 -7.08 4.51
C VAL A 41 -13.97 -5.64 4.22
N PRO A 42 -13.03 -4.68 4.17
CA PRO A 42 -11.59 -4.85 4.42
C PRO A 42 -11.32 -5.28 5.86
N SER A 43 -10.31 -6.12 6.02
CA SER A 43 -9.85 -6.58 7.33
C SER A 43 -9.17 -5.45 8.09
N GLU A 44 -9.38 -5.38 9.40
CA GLU A 44 -8.68 -4.43 10.29
C GLU A 44 -7.16 -4.58 10.27
N LEU A 45 -6.67 -5.75 9.86
CA LEU A 45 -5.25 -6.06 9.73
C LEU A 45 -4.67 -5.73 8.34
N SER A 46 -5.51 -5.36 7.38
CA SER A 46 -5.09 -5.05 6.03
C SER A 46 -4.50 -3.64 5.92
N ALA A 47 -3.31 -3.51 5.32
CA ALA A 47 -2.73 -2.21 4.99
C ALA A 47 -3.64 -1.35 4.08
N GLY A 48 -4.54 -1.97 3.34
CA GLY A 48 -5.52 -1.30 2.50
C GLY A 48 -6.76 -0.79 3.27
N ASN A 49 -6.98 -1.24 4.51
CA ASN A 49 -8.05 -0.72 5.37
C ASN A 49 -7.63 0.59 6.02
N ASP A 50 -7.73 1.66 5.28
CA ASP A 50 -7.23 2.97 5.65
C ASP A 50 -8.15 4.06 5.10
N VAL A 51 -8.15 5.23 5.71
CA VAL A 51 -8.95 6.37 5.28
C VAL A 51 -8.59 6.75 3.85
N ASN A 52 -7.29 6.84 3.54
CA ASN A 52 -6.83 7.24 2.21
C ASN A 52 -5.43 6.72 1.89
N LYS A 53 -5.14 6.60 0.58
CA LYS A 53 -3.83 6.23 0.03
C LYS A 53 -3.52 7.11 -1.17
N ILE A 54 -2.26 7.49 -1.34
CA ILE A 54 -1.79 8.30 -2.47
C ILE A 54 -1.97 7.53 -3.78
N ILE A 55 -2.59 8.18 -4.75
CA ILE A 55 -2.73 7.70 -6.13
C ILE A 55 -1.97 8.64 -7.04
N ARG A 56 -0.87 8.15 -7.58
CA ARG A 56 0.04 8.88 -8.46
C ARG A 56 0.76 7.93 -9.40
N ALA A 57 1.29 8.44 -10.51
CA ALA A 57 1.98 7.62 -11.51
C ALA A 57 3.46 7.99 -11.71
N GLU A 58 3.96 9.02 -11.05
CA GLU A 58 5.38 9.37 -11.14
C GLU A 58 6.26 8.41 -10.36
N TYR A 59 7.20 7.80 -11.07
CA TYR A 59 8.29 6.97 -10.57
C TYR A 59 9.60 7.38 -11.24
N GLU A 60 10.72 7.14 -10.58
CA GLU A 60 12.04 7.24 -11.22
C GLU A 60 12.24 6.15 -12.29
N ASP A 61 11.53 5.04 -12.16
CA ASP A 61 11.56 3.88 -13.03
C ASP A 61 10.40 3.94 -14.05
N PRO A 62 10.67 4.07 -15.36
CA PRO A 62 9.64 4.10 -16.40
C PRO A 62 8.72 2.87 -16.40
N PHE A 63 9.23 1.70 -16.02
CA PHE A 63 8.42 0.48 -15.94
C PHE A 63 7.24 0.66 -14.98
N TYR A 64 7.48 1.18 -13.76
CA TYR A 64 6.40 1.43 -12.81
C TYR A 64 5.58 2.67 -13.18
N THR A 65 6.16 3.64 -13.88
CA THR A 65 5.40 4.76 -14.43
C THR A 65 4.31 4.26 -15.38
N ASP A 66 4.65 3.39 -16.32
CA ASP A 66 3.69 2.84 -17.29
C ASP A 66 2.58 2.03 -16.64
N LEU A 67 2.93 1.18 -15.65
CA LEU A 67 1.95 0.41 -14.88
C LEU A 67 1.03 1.30 -14.05
N ALA A 68 1.58 2.34 -13.44
CA ALA A 68 0.80 3.28 -12.64
C ALA A 68 -0.12 4.14 -13.52
N LEU A 69 0.30 4.51 -14.74
CA LEU A 69 -0.57 5.18 -15.72
C LEU A 69 -1.75 4.30 -16.14
N GLN A 70 -1.54 2.98 -16.30
CA GLN A 70 -2.63 2.04 -16.52
C GLN A 70 -3.59 2.02 -15.32
N ALA A 71 -3.05 1.97 -14.10
CA ALA A 71 -3.87 2.02 -12.89
C ALA A 71 -4.64 3.35 -12.77
N MET A 72 -4.01 4.50 -13.08
CA MET A 72 -4.66 5.82 -13.07
C MET A 72 -5.86 5.88 -14.02
N LYS A 73 -5.76 5.25 -15.19
CA LYS A 73 -6.88 5.16 -16.14
C LYS A 73 -8.06 4.41 -15.53
N GLU A 74 -7.82 3.33 -14.82
CA GLU A 74 -8.87 2.57 -14.12
C GLU A 74 -9.41 3.37 -12.92
N TRP A 75 -8.57 4.00 -12.12
CA TRP A 75 -9.00 4.88 -11.03
C TRP A 75 -9.91 6.01 -11.51
N THR A 76 -9.71 6.51 -12.72
CA THR A 76 -10.51 7.61 -13.28
C THR A 76 -11.81 7.14 -13.91
N ASN A 77 -11.82 5.96 -14.60
CA ASN A 77 -12.91 5.60 -15.50
C ASN A 77 -13.70 4.36 -15.08
N ASN A 78 -13.13 3.49 -14.25
CA ASN A 78 -13.80 2.25 -13.87
C ASN A 78 -14.80 2.50 -12.74
N PRO A 79 -16.09 2.13 -12.90
CA PRO A 79 -17.14 2.41 -11.93
C PRO A 79 -16.94 1.75 -10.56
N THR A 80 -16.10 0.72 -10.44
CA THR A 80 -15.74 0.10 -9.15
C THR A 80 -14.77 0.97 -8.38
N PHE A 81 -13.90 1.74 -9.03
CA PHE A 81 -12.81 2.48 -8.42
C PHE A 81 -12.98 4.00 -8.46
N SER A 82 -13.53 4.54 -9.55
CA SER A 82 -13.64 5.98 -9.78
C SER A 82 -14.45 6.76 -8.72
N PRO A 83 -15.47 6.19 -8.05
CA PRO A 83 -16.17 6.89 -6.99
C PRO A 83 -15.30 7.14 -5.73
N HIS A 84 -14.17 6.45 -5.63
CA HIS A 84 -13.27 6.52 -4.48
C HIS A 84 -12.00 7.32 -4.76
N TYR A 85 -11.78 7.74 -6.01
CA TYR A 85 -10.61 8.52 -6.42
C TYR A 85 -10.90 10.02 -6.39
N HIS A 86 -10.05 10.76 -5.71
CA HIS A 86 -10.11 12.21 -5.57
C HIS A 86 -8.85 12.82 -6.17
N GLN A 87 -9.01 13.48 -7.32
CA GLN A 87 -7.90 14.14 -8.03
C GLN A 87 -7.68 15.54 -7.44
N THR A 88 -7.19 15.61 -6.20
CA THR A 88 -6.92 16.88 -5.50
C THR A 88 -5.56 17.48 -5.84
N GLY A 89 -4.74 16.77 -6.60
CA GLY A 89 -3.35 17.11 -6.84
C GLY A 89 -2.41 16.53 -5.79
N TYR A 90 -1.10 16.69 -6.03
CA TYR A 90 -0.03 16.19 -5.19
C TYR A 90 1.09 17.21 -5.13
N LEU A 91 1.24 17.83 -3.96
CA LEU A 91 2.33 18.74 -3.63
C LEU A 91 3.47 17.92 -3.02
N LEU A 92 4.48 17.64 -3.80
CA LEU A 92 5.69 16.93 -3.35
C LEU A 92 6.84 17.91 -3.21
N ALA A 93 7.35 18.06 -2.00
CA ALA A 93 8.43 19.00 -1.70
C ALA A 93 9.42 18.42 -0.68
N ASN A 94 10.53 19.10 -0.52
CA ASN A 94 11.44 18.97 0.60
C ASN A 94 11.35 20.24 1.45
N SER A 95 11.47 20.13 2.78
CA SER A 95 11.69 21.29 3.63
C SER A 95 13.09 21.88 3.42
N ALA A 96 13.34 23.07 3.94
CA ALA A 96 14.68 23.68 3.89
C ALA A 96 15.75 22.79 4.56
N ALA A 97 15.38 22.09 5.63
CA ALA A 97 16.25 21.20 6.42
C ALA A 97 16.44 19.81 5.82
N ALA A 98 15.80 19.49 4.70
CA ALA A 98 15.82 18.15 4.12
C ALA A 98 17.26 17.69 3.78
N PRO A 99 17.58 16.40 4.04
CA PRO A 99 18.86 15.82 3.66
C PRO A 99 19.11 15.84 2.15
N GLU A 100 20.37 15.95 1.76
CA GLU A 100 20.78 15.98 0.33
C GLU A 100 20.30 14.75 -0.45
N LYS A 101 20.20 13.58 0.19
CA LYS A 101 19.66 12.37 -0.44
C LYS A 101 18.20 12.60 -0.90
N THR A 102 17.35 13.19 -0.04
CA THR A 102 15.94 13.48 -0.39
C THR A 102 15.82 14.54 -1.46
N LYS A 103 16.66 15.57 -1.44
CA LYS A 103 16.71 16.60 -2.48
C LYS A 103 17.06 16.01 -3.85
N LYS A 104 18.10 15.17 -3.92
CA LYS A 104 18.52 14.49 -5.17
C LYS A 104 17.44 13.55 -5.71
N THR A 105 16.77 12.78 -4.86
CA THR A 105 15.71 11.87 -5.32
C THR A 105 14.46 12.62 -5.79
N LEU A 106 14.12 13.75 -5.18
CA LEU A 106 13.04 14.61 -5.64
C LEU A 106 13.34 15.19 -7.04
N ALA A 107 14.56 15.68 -7.25
CA ALA A 107 14.99 16.19 -8.56
C ALA A 107 14.93 15.11 -9.66
N LYS A 108 15.35 13.87 -9.35
CA LYS A 108 15.23 12.74 -10.29
C LYS A 108 13.77 12.40 -10.61
N SER A 109 12.88 12.40 -9.60
CA SER A 109 11.46 12.17 -9.83
C SER A 109 10.85 13.23 -10.73
N LEU A 110 11.21 14.50 -10.55
CA LEU A 110 10.75 15.59 -11.43
C LEU A 110 11.29 15.40 -12.87
N GLU A 111 12.57 15.07 -13.00
CA GLU A 111 13.19 14.88 -14.34
C GLU A 111 12.55 13.72 -15.09
N SER A 112 12.18 12.61 -14.41
CA SER A 112 11.56 11.45 -15.04
C SER A 112 10.19 11.75 -15.67
N ILE A 113 9.45 12.74 -15.14
CA ILE A 113 8.11 13.10 -15.63
C ILE A 113 8.08 14.37 -16.48
N LYS A 114 9.10 15.22 -16.42
CA LYS A 114 9.14 16.55 -17.02
C LYS A 114 8.85 16.57 -18.52
N THR A 115 9.36 15.56 -19.23
CA THR A 115 9.19 15.42 -20.68
C THR A 115 8.14 14.39 -21.07
N HIS A 116 7.57 13.67 -20.10
CA HIS A 116 6.62 12.61 -20.39
C HIS A 116 5.24 13.18 -20.76
N PRO A 117 4.61 12.75 -21.88
CA PRO A 117 3.36 13.33 -22.39
C PRO A 117 2.19 13.34 -21.41
N ALA A 118 2.13 12.35 -20.51
CA ALA A 118 1.05 12.25 -19.51
C ALA A 118 1.01 13.45 -18.53
N TRP A 119 2.13 14.15 -18.35
CA TRP A 119 2.23 15.30 -17.45
C TRP A 119 2.33 16.64 -18.17
N ALA A 120 2.17 16.69 -19.48
CA ALA A 120 2.22 17.93 -20.24
C ALA A 120 1.19 18.95 -19.69
N GLY A 121 1.65 20.11 -19.21
CA GLY A 121 0.82 21.14 -18.60
C GLY A 121 0.21 20.79 -17.24
N ARG A 122 0.67 19.73 -16.58
CA ARG A 122 0.13 19.25 -15.31
C ARG A 122 1.10 19.33 -14.13
N ILE A 123 2.32 19.78 -14.38
CA ILE A 123 3.37 19.95 -13.37
C ILE A 123 3.73 21.43 -13.27
N ASP A 124 3.69 21.95 -12.06
CA ASP A 124 4.22 23.27 -11.72
C ASP A 124 5.41 23.12 -10.80
N ALA A 125 6.48 23.84 -11.06
CA ALA A 125 7.62 23.91 -10.14
C ALA A 125 7.20 24.68 -8.87
N ILE A 126 7.71 24.24 -7.73
CA ILE A 126 7.59 24.92 -6.42
C ILE A 126 8.98 25.39 -6.02
N GLU A 127 9.23 26.66 -6.15
CA GLU A 127 10.51 27.31 -5.82
C GLU A 127 10.37 28.33 -4.69
N SER A 128 9.12 28.70 -4.37
CA SER A 128 8.81 29.73 -3.39
C SER A 128 7.54 29.44 -2.60
N ARG A 129 7.35 30.16 -1.48
CA ARG A 129 6.12 30.14 -0.71
C ARG A 129 4.91 30.59 -1.55
N GLU A 130 5.12 31.53 -2.49
CA GLU A 130 4.07 32.01 -3.38
C GLU A 130 3.56 30.91 -4.33
N ASP A 131 4.46 30.05 -4.84
CA ASP A 131 4.06 28.92 -5.68
C ASP A 131 3.21 27.93 -4.90
N ILE A 132 3.55 27.69 -3.63
CA ILE A 132 2.73 26.85 -2.74
C ILE A 132 1.36 27.51 -2.51
N SER A 133 1.29 28.81 -2.28
CA SER A 133 0.03 29.51 -2.09
C SER A 133 -0.89 29.43 -3.31
N LYS A 134 -0.33 29.41 -4.51
CA LYS A 134 -1.10 29.20 -5.75
C LYS A 134 -1.63 27.77 -5.87
N ALA A 135 -0.80 26.78 -5.51
CA ALA A 135 -1.15 25.37 -5.60
C ALA A 135 -2.09 24.90 -4.46
N ALA A 136 -1.92 25.43 -3.26
CA ALA A 136 -2.61 25.02 -2.04
C ALA A 136 -2.86 26.24 -1.13
N PRO A 137 -3.82 27.13 -1.47
CA PRO A 137 -4.03 28.40 -0.77
C PRO A 137 -4.47 28.24 0.70
N ALA A 138 -5.04 27.10 1.07
CA ALA A 138 -5.45 26.80 2.45
C ALA A 138 -4.28 26.46 3.38
N LEU A 139 -3.07 26.23 2.85
CA LEU A 139 -1.87 26.01 3.66
C LEU A 139 -1.31 27.36 4.09
N ASP A 140 -1.45 27.69 5.36
CA ASP A 140 -1.16 29.02 5.92
C ASP A 140 0.19 29.09 6.66
N GLY A 141 0.91 27.98 6.77
CA GLY A 141 2.20 27.93 7.43
C GLY A 141 3.34 28.57 6.62
N PRO A 142 4.52 28.75 7.24
CA PRO A 142 5.64 29.46 6.63
C PRO A 142 6.23 28.76 5.42
N MET A 143 6.42 27.44 5.48
CA MET A 143 7.05 26.62 4.42
C MET A 143 8.26 27.30 3.76
N GLU A 144 9.07 27.97 4.60
CA GLU A 144 10.22 28.74 4.14
C GLU A 144 11.28 27.83 3.53
N GLY A 145 11.74 28.18 2.32
CA GLY A 145 12.76 27.40 1.61
C GLY A 145 12.30 26.03 1.09
N TRP A 146 10.99 25.74 1.14
CA TRP A 146 10.46 24.52 0.52
C TRP A 146 10.61 24.57 -0.99
N LYS A 147 11.05 23.43 -1.56
CA LYS A 147 11.23 23.25 -3.00
C LYS A 147 10.71 21.90 -3.47
N GLY A 148 10.11 21.89 -4.66
CA GLY A 148 9.54 20.68 -5.20
C GLY A 148 8.69 20.90 -6.45
N TYR A 149 7.57 20.21 -6.52
CA TYR A 149 6.59 20.40 -7.60
C TYR A 149 5.17 20.09 -7.14
N PHE A 150 4.22 20.66 -7.87
CA PHE A 150 2.81 20.32 -7.77
C PHE A 150 2.38 19.55 -9.01
N ASN A 151 1.81 18.36 -8.81
CA ASN A 151 1.30 17.49 -9.87
C ASN A 151 -0.23 17.47 -9.83
N ARG A 152 -0.89 18.07 -10.84
CA ARG A 152 -2.34 18.10 -10.98
C ARG A 152 -2.95 16.75 -11.39
N PHE A 153 -2.13 15.82 -11.88
CA PHE A 153 -2.57 14.50 -12.37
C PHE A 153 -2.54 13.42 -11.29
N ALA A 154 -2.45 13.80 -10.03
CA ALA A 154 -2.41 12.90 -8.90
C ALA A 154 -3.46 13.28 -7.86
N GLY A 155 -3.56 12.48 -6.82
CA GLY A 155 -4.47 12.70 -5.71
C GLY A 155 -4.43 11.53 -4.75
N TYR A 156 -5.58 11.12 -4.26
CA TYR A 156 -5.70 9.99 -3.35
C TYR A 156 -6.96 9.16 -3.65
N ALA A 157 -7.02 7.95 -3.12
CA ALA A 157 -8.26 7.19 -3.07
C ALA A 157 -8.65 6.91 -1.62
N HIS A 158 -9.97 6.89 -1.36
CA HIS A 158 -10.53 6.37 -0.12
C HIS A 158 -10.34 4.85 -0.08
N ALA A 159 -9.31 4.40 0.63
CA ALA A 159 -8.75 3.07 0.46
C ALA A 159 -9.71 1.97 0.93
N ALA A 160 -10.26 2.10 2.14
CA ALA A 160 -11.21 1.12 2.67
C ALA A 160 -12.45 0.98 1.80
N ASN A 161 -13.00 2.10 1.29
CA ASN A 161 -14.19 2.09 0.43
C ASN A 161 -13.89 1.45 -0.93
N ALA A 162 -12.71 1.68 -1.51
CA ALA A 162 -12.32 1.03 -2.77
C ALA A 162 -12.19 -0.50 -2.61
N LEU A 163 -11.61 -0.96 -1.49
CA LEU A 163 -11.59 -2.40 -1.17
C LEU A 163 -12.99 -2.95 -0.96
N LYS A 164 -13.86 -2.23 -0.24
CA LYS A 164 -15.25 -2.64 0.00
C LYS A 164 -16.02 -2.75 -1.32
N SER A 165 -15.88 -1.79 -2.23
CA SER A 165 -16.51 -1.86 -3.56
C SER A 165 -15.98 -3.02 -4.40
N THR A 166 -14.68 -3.31 -4.31
CA THR A 166 -14.10 -4.48 -4.97
C THR A 166 -14.64 -5.78 -4.38
N TYR A 167 -14.75 -5.86 -3.06
CA TYR A 167 -15.36 -6.98 -2.35
C TYR A 167 -16.83 -7.18 -2.76
N ASP A 168 -17.63 -6.12 -2.76
CA ASP A 168 -19.04 -6.20 -3.12
C ASP A 168 -19.22 -6.66 -4.58
N TYR A 169 -18.35 -6.15 -5.48
CA TYR A 169 -18.34 -6.60 -6.87
C TYR A 169 -18.05 -8.09 -6.97
N VAL A 170 -16.95 -8.60 -6.40
CA VAL A 170 -16.59 -10.01 -6.55
C VAL A 170 -17.62 -10.94 -5.89
N LYS A 171 -18.18 -10.53 -4.75
CA LYS A 171 -19.28 -11.25 -4.10
C LYS A 171 -20.52 -11.33 -4.99
N SER A 172 -20.88 -10.24 -5.67
CA SER A 172 -21.99 -10.22 -6.63
C SER A 172 -21.77 -11.14 -7.84
N GLN A 173 -20.51 -11.47 -8.15
CA GLN A 173 -20.12 -12.40 -9.21
C GLN A 173 -20.07 -13.87 -8.74
N GLY A 174 -20.44 -14.16 -7.48
CA GLY A 174 -20.50 -15.50 -6.94
C GLY A 174 -19.18 -16.00 -6.31
N VAL A 175 -18.23 -15.12 -6.01
CA VAL A 175 -17.02 -15.50 -5.26
C VAL A 175 -17.42 -15.83 -3.82
N GLU A 176 -17.00 -17.00 -3.34
CA GLU A 176 -17.17 -17.39 -1.93
C GLU A 176 -16.10 -16.71 -1.09
N ILE A 177 -16.49 -16.03 0.00
CA ILE A 177 -15.56 -15.31 0.87
C ILE A 177 -15.84 -15.70 2.31
N HIS A 178 -14.82 -16.31 2.93
CA HIS A 178 -14.86 -16.76 4.31
C HIS A 178 -13.98 -15.83 5.16
N THR A 179 -14.58 -15.13 6.11
CA THR A 179 -13.91 -14.28 7.10
C THR A 179 -13.77 -15.00 8.43
N GLY A 180 -12.72 -14.69 9.21
CA GLY A 180 -12.40 -15.40 10.45
C GLY A 180 -11.76 -16.78 10.21
N ASP A 181 -11.40 -17.10 8.97
CA ASP A 181 -10.81 -18.39 8.58
C ASP A 181 -9.29 -18.22 8.31
N GLU A 182 -8.50 -18.18 9.38
CA GLU A 182 -7.04 -18.08 9.33
C GLU A 182 -6.43 -19.37 8.77
N VAL A 183 -5.70 -19.27 7.66
CA VAL A 183 -4.96 -20.40 7.09
C VAL A 183 -3.70 -20.66 7.90
N VAL A 184 -3.52 -21.92 8.33
CA VAL A 184 -2.37 -22.39 9.12
C VAL A 184 -1.56 -23.46 8.43
N ALA A 185 -2.08 -24.08 7.36
CA ALA A 185 -1.37 -25.11 6.59
C ALA A 185 -1.86 -25.16 5.15
N PHE A 186 -0.96 -25.56 4.24
CA PHE A 186 -1.31 -25.93 2.87
C PHE A 186 -1.34 -27.45 2.74
N GLU A 187 -2.30 -27.96 1.97
CA GLU A 187 -2.47 -29.40 1.74
C GLU A 187 -1.85 -29.78 0.39
N TYR A 188 -1.14 -30.91 0.37
CA TYR A 188 -0.37 -31.33 -0.79
C TYR A 188 -0.67 -32.79 -1.19
N ASP A 189 -0.71 -33.02 -2.51
CA ASP A 189 -0.60 -34.34 -3.12
C ASP A 189 0.75 -34.38 -3.85
N GLY A 190 1.74 -35.04 -3.23
CA GLY A 190 3.13 -34.95 -3.66
C GLY A 190 3.70 -33.55 -3.58
N ASP A 191 4.08 -32.96 -4.72
CA ASP A 191 4.56 -31.58 -4.85
C ASP A 191 3.44 -30.59 -5.22
N ARG A 192 2.22 -31.09 -5.47
CA ARG A 192 1.08 -30.29 -5.88
C ARG A 192 0.31 -29.76 -4.67
N CYS A 193 0.08 -28.46 -4.59
CA CYS A 193 -0.84 -27.88 -3.63
C CYS A 193 -2.28 -28.14 -4.09
N VAL A 194 -3.07 -28.77 -3.23
CA VAL A 194 -4.47 -29.11 -3.48
C VAL A 194 -5.46 -28.32 -2.64
N GLY A 195 -4.94 -27.41 -1.80
CA GLY A 195 -5.77 -26.54 -0.97
C GLY A 195 -5.07 -26.07 0.30
N ALA A 196 -5.88 -25.67 1.27
CA ALA A 196 -5.42 -25.15 2.57
C ALA A 196 -6.33 -25.59 3.71
N ARG A 197 -5.78 -25.57 4.94
CA ARG A 197 -6.49 -25.84 6.18
C ARG A 197 -6.40 -24.65 7.11
N THR A 198 -7.54 -24.31 7.72
CA THR A 198 -7.66 -23.18 8.65
C THR A 198 -7.38 -23.62 10.09
N ALA A 199 -7.18 -22.64 10.98
CA ALA A 199 -7.00 -22.84 12.42
C ALA A 199 -8.24 -23.52 13.07
N SER A 200 -9.44 -23.33 12.51
CA SER A 200 -10.66 -24.02 12.94
C SER A 200 -10.76 -25.48 12.47
N GLY A 201 -9.79 -25.97 11.67
CA GLY A 201 -9.76 -27.32 11.14
C GLY A 201 -10.53 -27.50 9.82
N LYS A 202 -11.18 -26.45 9.28
CA LYS A 202 -11.85 -26.54 7.98
C LYS A 202 -10.81 -26.73 6.87
N GLN A 203 -11.15 -27.53 5.87
CA GLN A 203 -10.32 -27.77 4.67
C GLN A 203 -11.02 -27.17 3.44
N PHE A 204 -10.21 -26.49 2.63
CA PHE A 204 -10.64 -25.92 1.35
C PHE A 204 -9.76 -26.46 0.25
N THR A 205 -10.37 -27.04 -0.76
CA THR A 205 -9.65 -27.63 -1.90
C THR A 205 -9.83 -26.78 -3.16
N ALA A 206 -8.76 -26.71 -3.96
CA ALA A 206 -8.79 -26.01 -5.26
C ALA A 206 -7.70 -26.55 -6.19
N ASP A 207 -7.89 -26.31 -7.51
CA ASP A 207 -6.89 -26.65 -8.52
C ASP A 207 -5.66 -25.72 -8.44
N LYS A 208 -5.85 -24.48 -8.01
CA LYS A 208 -4.82 -23.44 -7.91
C LYS A 208 -4.99 -22.70 -6.60
N THR A 209 -3.88 -22.45 -5.90
CA THR A 209 -3.86 -21.66 -4.65
C THR A 209 -2.91 -20.48 -4.79
N ILE A 210 -3.36 -19.29 -4.38
CA ILE A 210 -2.52 -18.09 -4.38
C ILE A 210 -2.47 -17.43 -2.99
N ILE A 211 -1.26 -17.10 -2.57
CA ILE A 211 -0.98 -16.45 -1.29
C ILE A 211 -0.89 -14.94 -1.51
N THR A 212 -1.77 -14.16 -0.86
CA THR A 212 -1.85 -12.69 -0.98
C THR A 212 -1.94 -12.00 0.39
N VAL A 213 -1.24 -12.53 1.37
CA VAL A 213 -1.35 -12.15 2.80
C VAL A 213 -0.49 -10.95 3.20
N GLY A 214 0.13 -10.27 2.24
CA GLY A 214 0.94 -9.07 2.47
C GLY A 214 2.03 -9.29 3.53
N ALA A 215 2.14 -8.40 4.49
CA ALA A 215 3.15 -8.42 5.56
C ALA A 215 3.06 -9.66 6.47
N SER A 216 1.93 -10.38 6.47
CA SER A 216 1.75 -11.59 7.29
C SER A 216 2.36 -12.85 6.66
N LEU A 217 3.11 -12.75 5.56
CA LEU A 217 3.65 -13.90 4.84
C LEU A 217 4.50 -14.83 5.73
N GLY A 218 5.34 -14.25 6.59
CA GLY A 218 6.18 -15.00 7.53
C GLY A 218 5.38 -15.81 8.56
N ASN A 219 4.17 -15.39 8.89
CA ASN A 219 3.27 -16.11 9.79
C ASN A 219 2.54 -17.27 9.10
N VAL A 220 2.21 -17.12 7.80
CA VAL A 220 1.42 -18.11 7.06
C VAL A 220 2.29 -19.20 6.46
N LEU A 221 3.46 -18.85 5.94
CA LEU A 221 4.37 -19.80 5.29
C LEU A 221 5.82 -19.38 5.53
N THR A 222 6.39 -19.79 6.65
CA THR A 222 7.75 -19.41 7.09
C THR A 222 8.82 -19.74 6.04
N SER A 223 8.69 -20.85 5.30
CA SER A 223 9.66 -21.26 4.26
C SER A 223 9.79 -20.22 3.12
N VAL A 224 8.77 -19.44 2.86
CA VAL A 224 8.79 -18.38 1.83
C VAL A 224 8.80 -16.95 2.44
N GLY A 225 8.73 -16.86 3.77
CA GLY A 225 8.65 -15.58 4.50
C GLY A 225 9.83 -14.65 4.22
N ARG A 226 11.00 -15.20 3.83
CA ARG A 226 12.19 -14.41 3.46
C ARG A 226 12.06 -13.65 2.15
N GLN A 227 11.00 -13.85 1.37
CA GLN A 227 10.73 -13.07 0.15
C GLN A 227 10.37 -11.61 0.45
N VAL A 228 9.95 -11.34 1.68
CA VAL A 228 9.62 -9.99 2.14
C VAL A 228 10.15 -9.75 3.56
N THR A 229 10.35 -8.49 3.90
CA THR A 229 10.46 -8.02 5.28
C THR A 229 9.20 -7.25 5.62
N ALA A 230 8.46 -7.68 6.63
CA ALA A 230 7.37 -6.86 7.15
C ALA A 230 7.94 -5.57 7.74
N LYS A 231 7.52 -4.43 7.22
CA LYS A 231 7.89 -3.10 7.72
C LYS A 231 6.65 -2.27 7.99
N ALA A 232 6.68 -1.47 9.04
CA ALA A 232 5.58 -0.61 9.42
C ALA A 232 5.95 0.87 9.40
N TRP A 233 4.95 1.71 9.18
CA TRP A 233 5.02 3.15 9.35
C TRP A 233 3.88 3.63 10.23
N SER A 234 4.16 4.65 11.02
CA SER A 234 3.17 5.27 11.89
C SER A 234 2.04 5.95 11.10
N VAL A 235 0.84 5.86 11.64
CA VAL A 235 -0.35 6.56 11.16
C VAL A 235 -0.98 7.30 12.32
N LEU A 236 -1.26 8.58 12.13
CA LEU A 236 -1.84 9.47 13.12
C LEU A 236 -3.01 10.23 12.51
N HIS A 237 -3.93 10.64 13.34
CA HIS A 237 -5.09 11.41 12.91
C HIS A 237 -5.35 12.59 13.82
N ILE A 238 -6.00 13.62 13.28
CA ILE A 238 -6.60 14.73 14.03
C ILE A 238 -8.07 14.78 13.66
N GLN A 239 -8.95 14.94 14.67
CA GLN A 239 -10.36 15.27 14.45
C GLN A 239 -10.48 16.78 14.26
N LEU A 240 -10.98 17.20 13.11
CA LEU A 240 -11.31 18.59 12.81
C LEU A 240 -12.75 18.91 13.19
N GLN A 241 -13.01 20.19 13.49
CA GLN A 241 -14.37 20.71 13.54
C GLN A 241 -14.92 20.88 12.12
N PRO A 242 -16.24 20.88 11.91
CA PRO A 242 -16.83 20.97 10.57
C PRO A 242 -16.33 22.16 9.75
N GLU A 243 -16.16 23.33 10.37
CA GLU A 243 -15.69 24.55 9.72
C GLU A 243 -14.21 24.46 9.32
N GLU A 244 -13.39 23.75 10.10
CA GLU A 244 -11.99 23.50 9.79
C GLU A 244 -11.87 22.50 8.62
N ALA A 245 -12.68 21.44 8.64
CA ALA A 245 -12.73 20.47 7.57
C ALA A 245 -13.16 21.10 6.23
N GLU A 246 -14.17 21.98 6.24
CA GLU A 246 -14.61 22.68 5.02
C GLU A 246 -13.53 23.62 4.47
N LYS A 247 -12.75 24.30 5.34
CA LYS A 247 -11.61 25.15 4.90
C LYS A 247 -10.49 24.37 4.23
N LEU A 248 -10.28 23.10 4.66
CA LEU A 248 -9.23 22.23 4.14
C LEU A 248 -9.73 21.27 3.05
N LYS A 249 -10.98 21.39 2.64
CA LYS A 249 -11.55 20.59 1.56
C LYS A 249 -10.85 20.87 0.24
N GLY A 250 -10.47 19.82 -0.47
CA GLY A 250 -9.81 19.91 -1.76
C GLY A 250 -8.34 20.30 -1.69
N ILE A 251 -7.72 20.39 -0.51
CA ILE A 251 -6.26 20.56 -0.45
C ILE A 251 -5.57 19.37 -1.12
N PRO A 252 -4.44 19.61 -1.80
CA PRO A 252 -3.69 18.51 -2.40
C PRO A 252 -3.13 17.57 -1.33
N VAL A 253 -2.88 16.32 -1.73
CA VAL A 253 -1.98 15.48 -0.95
C VAL A 253 -0.67 16.24 -0.78
N THR A 254 -0.31 16.58 0.44
CA THR A 254 0.90 17.36 0.75
C THR A 254 1.94 16.44 1.36
N TYR A 255 3.09 16.33 0.71
CA TYR A 255 4.17 15.45 1.12
C TYR A 255 5.51 16.19 1.19
N ALA A 256 5.97 16.47 2.40
CA ALA A 256 7.36 16.84 2.67
C ALA A 256 8.18 15.55 2.83
N ARG A 257 9.09 15.26 1.92
CA ARG A 257 9.81 13.97 1.86
C ARG A 257 10.67 13.66 3.09
N ASP A 258 11.05 14.65 3.82
CA ASP A 258 11.83 14.54 5.05
C ASP A 258 10.97 14.50 6.32
N LEU A 259 9.73 15.01 6.28
CA LEU A 259 8.85 15.10 7.44
C LEU A 259 7.70 14.07 7.40
N GLY A 260 6.95 14.03 6.32
CA GLY A 260 5.76 13.19 6.21
C GLY A 260 4.71 13.75 5.27
N PHE A 261 3.52 13.18 5.29
CA PHE A 261 2.44 13.57 4.40
C PHE A 261 1.07 13.54 5.07
N TYR A 262 0.13 14.25 4.46
CA TYR A 262 -1.29 14.25 4.79
C TYR A 262 -2.15 14.51 3.55
N PHE A 263 -3.45 14.41 3.73
CA PHE A 263 -4.47 14.50 2.69
C PHE A 263 -5.46 15.62 3.03
N GLU A 264 -6.48 15.84 2.21
CA GLU A 264 -7.65 16.59 2.67
C GLU A 264 -8.39 15.81 3.78
N PRO A 265 -9.17 16.50 4.62
CA PRO A 265 -10.00 15.81 5.61
C PRO A 265 -10.95 14.82 4.96
N GLU A 266 -11.15 13.66 5.60
CA GLU A 266 -12.11 12.68 5.12
C GLU A 266 -13.52 13.30 5.04
N PRO A 267 -14.18 13.25 3.88
CA PRO A 267 -15.54 13.75 3.74
C PRO A 267 -16.52 13.07 4.70
N GLY A 268 -17.29 13.88 5.42
CA GLY A 268 -18.31 13.40 6.35
C GLY A 268 -17.84 13.15 7.79
N THR A 269 -16.56 12.81 8.01
CA THR A 269 -16.02 12.62 9.36
C THR A 269 -15.11 13.75 9.83
N GLY A 270 -14.49 14.48 8.89
CA GLY A 270 -13.52 15.52 9.20
C GLY A 270 -12.20 14.99 9.77
N ILE A 271 -11.91 13.71 9.61
CA ILE A 271 -10.64 13.11 10.04
C ILE A 271 -9.52 13.51 9.07
N LEU A 272 -8.48 14.11 9.61
CA LEU A 272 -7.25 14.44 8.89
C LEU A 272 -6.17 13.41 9.23
N LYS A 273 -5.66 12.69 8.24
CA LYS A 273 -4.70 11.60 8.41
C LYS A 273 -3.29 12.04 8.06
N PHE A 274 -2.32 11.55 8.86
CA PHE A 274 -0.89 11.79 8.69
C PHE A 274 -0.10 10.50 8.70
N SER A 275 1.05 10.51 8.01
CA SER A 275 2.08 9.49 8.17
C SER A 275 3.47 10.13 8.03
N PRO A 276 4.38 9.88 8.99
CA PRO A 276 5.74 10.42 8.92
C PRO A 276 6.57 9.71 7.86
N SER A 277 7.55 10.44 7.32
CA SER A 277 8.60 9.87 6.49
C SER A 277 9.65 9.18 7.33
N GLY A 278 10.22 8.07 6.82
CA GLY A 278 11.29 7.35 7.52
C GLY A 278 11.57 5.99 6.93
N GLY A 279 12.53 5.28 7.52
CA GLY A 279 12.92 3.92 7.14
C GLY A 279 11.88 2.86 7.52
N GLY A 280 10.97 3.20 8.43
CA GLY A 280 9.99 2.28 8.97
C GLY A 280 10.52 1.43 10.12
N TYR A 281 9.65 0.55 10.63
CA TYR A 281 9.92 -0.31 11.77
C TYR A 281 9.85 -1.79 11.35
N THR A 282 10.73 -2.60 11.91
CA THR A 282 10.67 -4.06 11.88
C THR A 282 10.23 -4.61 13.22
N ASN A 283 9.76 -5.87 13.25
CA ASN A 283 9.41 -6.61 14.45
C ASN A 283 9.85 -8.06 14.29
N TYR A 284 11.10 -8.35 14.63
CA TYR A 284 11.67 -9.67 14.41
C TYR A 284 11.21 -10.68 15.46
N SER A 285 10.56 -11.76 14.98
CA SER A 285 10.22 -12.91 15.81
C SER A 285 11.50 -13.64 16.24
N PRO A 286 11.72 -13.88 17.54
CA PRO A 286 12.87 -14.61 18.02
C PRO A 286 12.85 -16.10 17.60
N THR A 287 11.67 -16.62 17.27
CA THR A 287 11.49 -18.03 16.88
C THR A 287 11.84 -18.26 15.41
N THR A 288 11.44 -17.37 14.51
CA THR A 288 11.58 -17.53 13.07
C THR A 288 12.71 -16.70 12.47
N GLY A 289 13.15 -15.63 13.18
CA GLY A 289 14.07 -14.64 12.65
C GLY A 289 13.47 -13.78 11.53
N LEU A 290 12.15 -13.85 11.31
CA LEU A 290 11.44 -13.02 10.33
C LEU A 290 10.77 -11.83 11.01
N SER A 291 10.77 -10.69 10.33
CA SER A 291 9.94 -9.56 10.75
C SER A 291 8.48 -9.86 10.38
N VAL A 292 7.59 -9.74 11.35
CA VAL A 292 6.16 -10.03 11.22
C VAL A 292 5.32 -8.99 11.96
N PRO A 293 4.08 -8.70 11.51
CA PRO A 293 3.17 -7.85 12.26
C PRO A 293 2.89 -8.41 13.65
N PRO A 294 2.90 -7.57 14.71
CA PRO A 294 2.49 -7.99 16.04
C PRO A 294 0.95 -8.08 16.14
N ILE A 295 0.47 -8.62 17.26
CA ILE A 295 -0.99 -8.70 17.55
C ILE A 295 -1.57 -7.30 17.79
N ASP A 296 -0.83 -6.42 18.46
CA ASP A 296 -1.27 -5.06 18.76
C ASP A 296 -0.50 -4.04 17.91
N ASN A 297 -1.24 -3.26 17.14
CA ASN A 297 -0.69 -2.21 16.26
C ASN A 297 -0.82 -0.79 16.85
N ASN A 298 -1.38 -0.63 18.05
CA ASN A 298 -1.65 0.67 18.68
C ASN A 298 -0.37 1.31 19.24
N PHE A 299 0.50 1.72 18.34
CA PHE A 299 1.79 2.33 18.70
C PHE A 299 2.16 3.43 17.71
N VAL A 300 2.76 4.51 18.20
CA VAL A 300 3.47 5.52 17.43
C VAL A 300 4.63 6.02 18.28
N SER A 301 5.82 6.06 17.72
CA SER A 301 6.99 6.58 18.44
C SER A 301 6.90 8.09 18.65
N GLU A 302 7.52 8.58 19.72
CA GLU A 302 7.60 10.03 19.99
C GLU A 302 8.28 10.79 18.85
N SER A 303 9.32 10.21 18.26
CA SER A 303 10.04 10.83 17.13
C SER A 303 9.15 11.01 15.90
N ASP A 304 8.24 10.07 15.63
CA ASP A 304 7.29 10.17 14.53
C ASP A 304 6.21 11.22 14.81
N GLU A 305 5.72 11.29 16.05
CA GLU A 305 4.82 12.39 16.46
C GLU A 305 5.48 13.76 16.27
N GLN A 306 6.73 13.93 16.68
CA GLN A 306 7.45 15.19 16.52
C GLN A 306 7.68 15.58 15.07
N LYS A 307 7.93 14.61 14.17
CA LYS A 307 8.01 14.89 12.73
C LYS A 307 6.68 15.43 12.18
N ILE A 308 5.56 14.83 12.56
CA ILE A 308 4.25 15.32 12.11
C ILE A 308 3.91 16.68 12.74
N ARG A 309 4.28 16.92 14.00
CA ARG A 309 4.15 18.25 14.60
C ARG A 309 4.97 19.30 13.85
N GLN A 310 6.20 18.95 13.43
CA GLN A 310 7.01 19.85 12.62
C GLN A 310 6.36 20.08 11.24
N LEU A 311 5.87 19.04 10.57
CA LEU A 311 5.13 19.17 9.32
C LEU A 311 3.93 20.13 9.48
N LEU A 312 3.18 20.00 10.56
CA LEU A 312 2.04 20.87 10.85
C LEU A 312 2.48 22.33 11.13
N ARG A 313 3.55 22.55 11.92
CA ARG A 313 4.09 23.91 12.13
C ARG A 313 4.49 24.59 10.82
N GLU A 314 5.00 23.81 9.87
CA GLU A 314 5.38 24.31 8.54
C GLU A 314 4.17 24.59 7.63
N THR A 315 3.09 23.80 7.73
CA THR A 315 2.00 23.81 6.73
C THR A 315 0.66 24.28 7.27
N LEU A 316 0.27 23.88 8.49
CA LEU A 316 -1.00 24.14 9.15
C LEU A 316 -0.77 24.44 10.65
N PRO A 317 -0.14 25.58 11.01
CA PRO A 317 0.32 25.83 12.37
C PRO A 317 -0.77 25.75 13.44
N SER A 318 -2.00 26.10 13.10
CA SER A 318 -3.15 26.03 14.04
C SER A 318 -3.47 24.62 14.51
N LEU A 319 -3.02 23.60 13.79
CA LEU A 319 -3.23 22.18 14.12
C LEU A 319 -2.03 21.54 14.83
N ALA A 320 -0.87 22.21 14.92
CA ALA A 320 0.39 21.63 15.37
C ALA A 320 0.33 21.07 16.80
N GLU A 321 -0.46 21.65 17.68
CA GLU A 321 -0.57 21.23 19.09
C GLU A 321 -1.88 20.45 19.38
N ARG A 322 -2.67 20.14 18.35
CA ARG A 322 -3.89 19.32 18.50
C ARG A 322 -3.54 17.89 18.95
N PRO A 323 -4.38 17.27 19.79
CA PRO A 323 -4.19 15.87 20.15
C PRO A 323 -4.27 14.95 18.92
N PHE A 324 -3.33 14.02 18.80
CA PHE A 324 -3.46 12.92 17.86
C PHE A 324 -4.36 11.82 18.42
N ILE A 325 -5.22 11.29 17.56
CA ILE A 325 -6.12 10.17 17.83
C ILE A 325 -5.82 9.01 16.90
N ASN A 326 -6.37 7.83 17.16
CA ASN A 326 -6.28 6.62 16.33
C ASN A 326 -4.83 6.33 15.88
N LYS A 327 -3.89 6.42 16.81
CA LYS A 327 -2.47 6.20 16.57
C LYS A 327 -2.21 4.71 16.40
N HIS A 328 -1.60 4.34 15.26
CA HIS A 328 -1.24 2.94 14.99
C HIS A 328 -0.10 2.83 14.00
N ILE A 329 0.42 1.62 13.81
CA ILE A 329 1.39 1.28 12.78
C ILE A 329 0.73 0.46 11.67
N CYS A 330 1.04 0.82 10.42
CA CYS A 330 0.53 0.16 9.22
C CYS A 330 1.65 -0.65 8.56
N TRP A 331 1.42 -1.95 8.36
CA TRP A 331 2.40 -2.91 7.88
C TRP A 331 2.37 -3.09 6.37
N CYS A 332 3.54 -3.09 5.74
CA CYS A 332 3.77 -3.37 4.33
C CYS A 332 4.69 -4.59 4.17
N ALA A 333 4.51 -5.34 3.10
CA ALA A 333 5.42 -6.39 2.67
C ALA A 333 6.52 -5.78 1.81
N ASP A 334 7.70 -5.52 2.40
CA ASP A 334 8.80 -4.86 1.73
C ASP A 334 9.76 -5.85 1.09
N THR A 335 10.20 -5.60 -0.13
CA THR A 335 11.25 -6.37 -0.82
C THR A 335 12.54 -5.56 -0.87
N ALA A 336 13.68 -6.26 -1.04
CA ALA A 336 15.00 -5.61 -1.07
C ALA A 336 15.15 -4.57 -2.19
N ASP A 337 14.49 -4.81 -3.33
CA ASP A 337 14.53 -3.99 -4.54
C ASP A 337 13.26 -3.16 -4.76
N SER A 338 12.28 -3.26 -3.86
CA SER A 338 10.93 -2.68 -3.98
C SER A 338 10.11 -3.18 -5.17
N ASP A 339 10.53 -4.24 -5.83
CA ASP A 339 9.74 -4.91 -6.85
C ASP A 339 8.78 -5.92 -6.21
N TYR A 340 7.63 -6.14 -6.82
CA TYR A 340 6.70 -7.18 -6.38
C TYR A 340 7.33 -8.58 -6.51
N VAL A 341 6.78 -9.54 -5.77
CA VAL A 341 6.97 -10.97 -6.00
C VAL A 341 5.62 -11.53 -6.43
N ILE A 342 5.47 -11.79 -7.72
CA ILE A 342 4.25 -12.37 -8.30
C ILE A 342 4.70 -13.57 -9.11
N ASP A 343 4.87 -14.74 -8.45
CA ASP A 343 5.50 -15.92 -9.08
C ASP A 343 4.98 -17.22 -8.50
N ALA A 344 5.30 -18.34 -9.16
CA ALA A 344 5.07 -19.67 -8.64
C ALA A 344 6.02 -19.95 -7.48
N VAL A 345 5.53 -20.66 -6.45
CA VAL A 345 6.37 -21.08 -5.32
C VAL A 345 7.30 -22.19 -5.77
N PRO A 346 8.65 -22.03 -5.67
CA PRO A 346 9.60 -23.04 -6.13
C PRO A 346 9.37 -24.41 -5.48
N GLY A 347 9.42 -25.46 -6.30
CA GLY A 347 9.23 -26.84 -5.86
C GLY A 347 7.79 -27.20 -5.47
N LYS A 348 6.83 -26.29 -5.71
CA LYS A 348 5.40 -26.54 -5.46
C LYS A 348 4.60 -26.25 -6.72
N LYS A 349 3.88 -27.26 -7.21
CA LYS A 349 2.92 -27.08 -8.31
C LYS A 349 1.64 -26.46 -7.80
N ASP A 350 1.03 -25.61 -8.62
CA ASP A 350 -0.27 -25.01 -8.38
C ASP A 350 -0.36 -24.13 -7.11
N LEU A 351 0.79 -23.72 -6.56
CA LEU A 351 0.92 -22.75 -5.47
C LEU A 351 1.64 -21.49 -5.98
N PHE A 352 1.02 -20.34 -5.81
CA PHE A 352 1.51 -19.06 -6.27
C PHE A 352 1.61 -18.07 -5.13
N LEU A 353 2.47 -17.07 -5.27
CA LEU A 353 2.66 -15.96 -4.33
C LEU A 353 2.46 -14.64 -5.06
N ALA A 354 1.72 -13.72 -4.45
CA ALA A 354 1.65 -12.33 -4.87
C ALA A 354 1.78 -11.43 -3.64
N THR A 355 2.94 -10.79 -3.51
CA THR A 355 3.35 -9.99 -2.35
C THR A 355 4.36 -8.91 -2.75
N GLY A 356 5.01 -8.28 -1.76
CA GLY A 356 6.05 -7.30 -2.02
C GLY A 356 5.50 -5.92 -2.40
N ASP A 357 4.37 -5.52 -1.78
CA ASP A 357 3.73 -4.23 -2.07
C ASP A 357 4.65 -3.02 -1.87
N SER A 358 5.67 -3.15 -1.03
CA SER A 358 6.76 -2.19 -0.79
C SER A 358 6.29 -0.73 -0.61
N GLY A 359 5.07 -0.56 -0.04
CA GLY A 359 4.44 0.74 0.19
C GLY A 359 3.88 1.42 -1.07
N HIS A 360 3.86 0.72 -2.22
CA HIS A 360 3.29 1.27 -3.45
C HIS A 360 2.31 0.33 -4.17
N GLY A 361 1.88 -0.76 -3.52
CA GLY A 361 0.96 -1.74 -4.10
C GLY A 361 -0.49 -1.27 -4.18
N PHE A 362 -0.97 -0.46 -3.22
CA PHE A 362 -2.40 -0.09 -3.18
C PHE A 362 -2.88 0.61 -4.46
N LYS A 363 -2.10 1.55 -5.01
CA LYS A 363 -2.49 2.25 -6.24
C LYS A 363 -2.70 1.32 -7.44
N MET A 364 -2.13 0.11 -7.37
CA MET A 364 -2.27 -0.93 -8.39
C MET A 364 -3.50 -1.82 -8.19
N LEU A 365 -4.33 -1.59 -7.18
CA LEU A 365 -5.57 -2.33 -6.92
C LEU A 365 -6.39 -2.59 -8.19
N PRO A 366 -6.59 -1.60 -9.10
CA PRO A 366 -7.38 -1.85 -10.30
C PRO A 366 -6.73 -2.77 -11.34
N VAL A 367 -5.42 -3.01 -11.28
CA VAL A 367 -4.67 -3.69 -12.35
C VAL A 367 -3.83 -4.88 -11.91
N VAL A 368 -3.39 -4.96 -10.65
CA VAL A 368 -2.48 -6.02 -10.18
C VAL A 368 -3.07 -7.41 -10.34
N GLY A 369 -4.38 -7.54 -10.24
CA GLY A 369 -5.07 -8.82 -10.44
C GLY A 369 -4.97 -9.36 -11.86
N GLU A 370 -4.79 -8.52 -12.88
CA GLU A 370 -4.52 -8.97 -14.23
C GLU A 370 -3.18 -9.68 -14.36
N TRP A 371 -2.16 -9.18 -13.65
CA TRP A 371 -0.84 -9.81 -13.63
C TRP A 371 -0.86 -11.14 -12.88
N ILE A 372 -1.61 -11.20 -11.76
CA ILE A 372 -1.83 -12.43 -10.98
C ILE A 372 -2.61 -13.46 -11.82
N LYS A 373 -3.67 -13.05 -12.49
CA LYS A 373 -4.46 -13.91 -13.41
C LYS A 373 -3.55 -14.49 -14.50
N THR A 374 -2.72 -13.66 -15.11
CA THR A 374 -1.79 -14.08 -16.15
C THR A 374 -0.80 -15.14 -15.65
N LEU A 375 -0.28 -14.99 -14.42
CA LEU A 375 0.56 -15.97 -13.77
C LEU A 375 -0.19 -17.31 -13.57
N ILE A 376 -1.42 -17.26 -13.04
CA ILE A 376 -2.24 -18.48 -12.82
C ILE A 376 -2.53 -19.20 -14.13
N GLU A 377 -2.78 -18.49 -15.22
CA GLU A 377 -3.09 -19.08 -16.54
C GLU A 377 -1.85 -19.65 -17.23
N LYS A 378 -0.70 -19.03 -17.08
CA LYS A 378 0.56 -19.48 -17.69
C LYS A 378 1.34 -20.47 -16.82
N GLY A 379 1.16 -20.43 -15.50
CA GLY A 379 1.91 -21.23 -14.53
C GLY A 379 3.32 -20.71 -14.21
N GLU A 380 3.77 -19.65 -14.90
CA GLU A 380 5.09 -19.06 -14.73
C GLU A 380 5.07 -17.52 -14.90
N GLN A 381 5.99 -16.83 -14.24
CA GLN A 381 6.16 -15.38 -14.35
C GLN A 381 7.07 -15.02 -15.53
N SER A 382 6.56 -14.22 -16.47
CA SER A 382 7.31 -13.75 -17.64
C SER A 382 8.12 -12.47 -17.40
N ILE A 383 7.81 -11.71 -16.32
CA ILE A 383 8.49 -10.45 -15.99
C ILE A 383 9.64 -10.78 -15.02
N PRO A 384 10.91 -10.65 -15.43
CA PRO A 384 12.05 -11.14 -14.64
C PRO A 384 12.13 -10.52 -13.25
N ARG A 385 11.83 -9.23 -13.12
CA ARG A 385 11.93 -8.49 -11.86
C ARG A 385 10.87 -8.88 -10.82
N TRP A 386 9.78 -9.56 -11.21
CA TRP A 386 8.72 -10.04 -10.31
C TRP A 386 8.87 -11.51 -9.95
N LYS A 387 9.90 -12.16 -10.45
CA LYS A 387 10.21 -13.56 -10.11
C LYS A 387 10.64 -13.68 -8.66
N TRP A 388 10.65 -14.94 -8.21
CA TRP A 388 11.20 -15.35 -6.95
C TRP A 388 12.58 -14.74 -6.69
N LYS A 389 12.82 -14.21 -5.48
CA LYS A 389 14.09 -13.58 -5.11
C LYS A 389 15.01 -14.59 -4.46
N GLU A 390 16.25 -14.68 -4.92
CA GLU A 390 17.30 -15.46 -4.26
C GLU A 390 17.92 -14.58 -3.17
N GLY A 391 17.60 -14.90 -1.88
CA GLY A 391 18.15 -14.23 -0.72
C GLY A 391 17.67 -12.78 -0.57
N SER A 392 16.68 -12.58 0.23
CA SER A 392 16.21 -11.22 0.54
C SER A 392 16.53 -10.86 1.98
N ASP A 393 17.67 -10.25 2.19
CA ASP A 393 17.75 -9.26 3.24
C ASP A 393 17.10 -7.99 2.64
N ALA A 394 15.87 -7.69 3.03
CA ALA A 394 15.17 -6.48 2.60
C ALA A 394 15.85 -5.27 3.25
N GLY A 395 17.07 -4.99 2.79
CA GLY A 395 17.80 -3.79 3.13
C GLY A 395 17.09 -2.55 2.59
N ASN A 396 17.35 -1.40 3.22
CA ASN A 396 16.85 -0.09 2.77
C ASN A 396 17.61 0.46 1.56
N ASN A 397 17.98 -0.38 0.60
CA ASN A 397 18.82 0.03 -0.52
C ASN A 397 18.06 0.77 -1.63
N VAL A 398 16.77 1.03 -1.44
CA VAL A 398 16.00 1.78 -2.43
C VAL A 398 16.24 3.29 -2.30
N SER A 399 16.47 3.94 -3.44
CA SER A 399 16.84 5.35 -3.53
C SER A 399 15.80 6.29 -2.91
N TRP A 400 14.52 5.95 -2.99
CA TRP A 400 13.41 6.80 -2.58
C TRP A 400 13.07 6.71 -1.09
N ARG A 401 13.62 5.75 -0.34
CA ARG A 401 13.47 5.67 1.12
C ARG A 401 14.57 6.41 1.85
N ALA A 402 14.20 7.32 2.73
CA ALA A 402 15.10 8.06 3.59
C ALA A 402 14.93 7.60 5.04
N GLY A 403 16.03 7.60 5.81
CA GLY A 403 16.05 7.23 7.22
C GLY A 403 16.50 5.79 7.48
N GLU A 404 16.80 5.52 8.75
CA GLU A 404 17.16 4.19 9.24
C GLU A 404 15.93 3.35 9.50
N VAL A 405 16.03 2.04 9.28
CA VAL A 405 15.05 1.07 9.75
C VAL A 405 15.35 0.78 11.21
N LEU A 406 14.36 0.94 12.07
CA LEU A 406 14.47 0.66 13.49
C LEU A 406 13.69 -0.61 13.83
N ASP A 407 14.13 -1.35 14.83
CA ASP A 407 13.29 -2.40 15.39
C ASP A 407 12.31 -1.79 16.39
N LEU A 408 11.07 -2.26 16.43
CA LEU A 408 10.05 -1.74 17.35
C LEU A 408 10.48 -1.81 18.82
N LYS A 409 11.24 -2.85 19.21
CA LYS A 409 11.78 -2.97 20.58
C LYS A 409 12.72 -1.82 20.96
N ASP A 410 13.44 -1.24 19.97
CA ASP A 410 14.44 -0.19 20.21
C ASP A 410 13.79 1.20 20.37
N VAL A 411 12.48 1.32 20.05
CA VAL A 411 11.69 2.55 20.18
C VAL A 411 10.61 2.47 21.27
N GLY A 412 10.78 1.53 22.21
CA GLY A 412 9.91 1.41 23.38
C GLY A 412 8.62 0.61 23.18
N TYR A 413 8.48 -0.08 22.06
CA TYR A 413 7.36 -0.99 21.83
C TYR A 413 7.65 -2.38 22.45
N THR A 414 6.73 -2.88 23.28
CA THR A 414 6.81 -4.25 23.79
C THR A 414 5.94 -5.15 22.95
N SER A 415 6.55 -5.90 22.06
CA SER A 415 5.83 -6.80 21.16
C SER A 415 5.12 -7.92 21.90
N LYS A 416 3.84 -8.11 21.58
CA LYS A 416 3.12 -9.36 21.83
C LYS A 416 3.05 -10.08 20.48
N LEU A 417 3.92 -11.06 20.30
CA LEU A 417 3.95 -11.93 19.11
C LEU A 417 3.02 -13.12 19.31
#